data_fdb38d43e91411a9ec5d972a4340194f
#
_entry.id   fdb38d43e91411a9ec5d972a4340194f
#
_cell.length_a   1.000
_cell.length_b   1.000
_cell.length_c   1.000
_cell.angle_alpha   90.00
_cell.angle_beta   90.00
_cell.angle_gamma   90.00
#
_symmetry.space_group_name_H-M   'P 1'
#
loop_
_entity.id
_entity.type
_entity.pdbx_description
1 polymer ?
#
loop_
_entity_poly.entity_id
_entity_poly.type
_entity_poly.pdbx_seq_one_letter_code
_entity_poly.pdbx_strand_id
1 'polypeptide(L)'
;MVDEVMKFITEADPEVGEAIEAEAARQRRNLELIASENIVSEPVMMAMGSVLTNKYAEGYPGKRYYGGCQCVDVVESIAIERAKKLFGCDYANVQPHSGAQANMAVFIAMLKPGDTVMGMNLDHGGHLTHGSPVNFSGLYFNIVPYGVDDNGVIDYEEVERIALEAKPKLIIAGASAYAREIDFKRFREIADKVGAYLMVDMAHI
;
A
#
# COMPACT_ATOMS: atom_id res chain seq x y z
N MET A 1 4.58 4.42 -28.83
CA MET A 1 3.96 5.50 -28.03
C MET A 1 4.89 5.95 -26.90
N VAL A 2 5.33 5.07 -26.01
CA VAL A 2 6.31 5.46 -24.93
C VAL A 2 7.59 6.04 -25.50
N ASP A 3 8.17 5.40 -26.52
CA ASP A 3 9.38 5.92 -27.18
C ASP A 3 9.18 7.29 -27.83
N GLU A 4 7.99 7.60 -28.35
CA GLU A 4 7.66 8.94 -28.90
C GLU A 4 7.56 9.98 -27.79
N VAL A 5 7.00 9.61 -26.64
CA VAL A 5 6.94 10.50 -25.46
C VAL A 5 8.33 10.78 -24.92
N MET A 6 9.17 9.75 -24.78
CA MET A 6 10.56 9.93 -24.38
C MET A 6 11.29 10.89 -25.31
N LYS A 7 11.18 10.69 -26.64
CA LYS A 7 11.75 11.59 -27.64
C LYS A 7 11.25 13.03 -27.49
N PHE A 8 9.93 13.22 -27.29
CA PHE A 8 9.35 14.54 -27.06
C PHE A 8 9.91 15.22 -25.81
N ILE A 9 10.10 14.46 -24.73
CA ILE A 9 10.71 14.99 -23.49
C ILE A 9 12.18 15.36 -23.74
N THR A 10 12.94 14.51 -24.45
CA THR A 10 14.34 14.77 -24.77
C THR A 10 14.49 16.03 -25.66
N GLU A 11 13.56 16.28 -26.59
CA GLU A 11 13.54 17.49 -27.39
C GLU A 11 13.23 18.75 -26.56
N ALA A 12 12.39 18.63 -25.52
CA ALA A 12 12.00 19.74 -24.65
C ALA A 12 13.01 20.01 -23.52
N ASP A 13 13.56 18.96 -22.95
CA ASP A 13 14.55 18.98 -21.86
C ASP A 13 15.52 17.80 -22.05
N PRO A 14 16.66 18.03 -22.73
CA PRO A 14 17.62 16.98 -23.05
C PRO A 14 18.17 16.27 -21.81
N GLU A 15 18.44 17.00 -20.72
CA GLU A 15 19.05 16.45 -19.50
C GLU A 15 18.10 15.46 -18.82
N VAL A 16 16.81 15.79 -18.69
CA VAL A 16 15.78 14.90 -18.16
C VAL A 16 15.48 13.76 -19.13
N GLY A 17 15.41 14.05 -20.43
CA GLY A 17 15.15 13.05 -21.45
C GLY A 17 16.22 11.96 -21.52
N GLU A 18 17.49 12.32 -21.50
CA GLU A 18 18.61 11.36 -21.47
C GLU A 18 18.56 10.46 -20.23
N ALA A 19 18.20 11.00 -19.05
CA ALA A 19 18.04 10.22 -17.84
C ALA A 19 16.90 9.20 -17.95
N ILE A 20 15.76 9.58 -18.54
CA ILE A 20 14.61 8.69 -18.78
C ILE A 20 14.96 7.58 -19.78
N GLU A 21 15.67 7.92 -20.86
CA GLU A 21 16.13 6.94 -21.86
C GLU A 21 17.13 5.94 -21.25
N ALA A 22 18.05 6.43 -20.39
CA ALA A 22 18.98 5.58 -19.67
C ALA A 22 18.26 4.61 -18.72
N GLU A 23 17.23 5.07 -18.01
CA GLU A 23 16.40 4.22 -17.14
C GLU A 23 15.60 3.18 -17.95
N ALA A 24 15.03 3.57 -19.08
CA ALA A 24 14.35 2.63 -19.96
C ALA A 24 15.30 1.52 -20.47
N ALA A 25 16.54 1.90 -20.81
CA ALA A 25 17.57 0.94 -21.20
C ALA A 25 17.99 0.03 -20.03
N ARG A 26 18.07 0.58 -18.81
CA ARG A 26 18.36 -0.20 -17.60
C ARG A 26 17.28 -1.25 -17.35
N GLN A 27 16.02 -0.88 -17.38
CA GLN A 27 14.89 -1.79 -17.15
C GLN A 27 14.82 -2.91 -18.20
N ARG A 28 15.15 -2.63 -19.46
CA ARG A 28 15.18 -3.65 -20.52
C ARG A 28 16.34 -4.65 -20.37
N ARG A 29 17.44 -4.21 -19.76
CA ARG A 29 18.66 -5.02 -19.62
C ARG A 29 18.73 -5.84 -18.34
N ASN A 30 18.17 -5.31 -17.25
CA ASN A 30 18.32 -5.89 -15.91
C ASN A 30 17.11 -6.75 -15.55
N LEU A 31 17.32 -7.75 -14.70
CA LEU A 31 16.26 -8.43 -13.99
C LEU A 31 16.00 -7.68 -12.67
N GLU A 32 14.77 -7.23 -12.50
CA GLU A 32 14.36 -6.56 -11.27
C GLU A 32 14.05 -7.60 -10.18
N LEU A 33 14.70 -7.45 -9.02
CA LEU A 33 14.55 -8.35 -7.86
C LEU A 33 13.89 -7.67 -6.66
N ILE A 34 13.47 -6.41 -6.80
CA ILE A 34 12.70 -5.70 -5.76
C ILE A 34 11.24 -6.10 -5.90
N ALA A 35 10.71 -6.84 -4.90
CA ALA A 35 9.37 -7.43 -4.94
C ALA A 35 8.24 -6.38 -5.10
N SER A 36 8.46 -5.13 -4.66
CA SER A 36 7.50 -4.03 -4.78
C SER A 36 7.48 -3.34 -6.14
N GLU A 37 8.40 -3.67 -7.05
CA GLU A 37 8.43 -3.09 -8.38
C GLU A 37 7.58 -3.90 -9.37
N ASN A 38 6.92 -3.19 -10.28
CA ASN A 38 6.12 -3.78 -11.35
C ASN A 38 6.29 -2.95 -12.63
N ILE A 39 6.21 -3.61 -13.77
CA ILE A 39 6.22 -2.98 -15.08
C ILE A 39 4.76 -2.75 -15.51
N VAL A 40 4.32 -1.51 -15.49
CA VAL A 40 2.96 -1.14 -15.87
C VAL A 40 2.79 -1.07 -17.39
N SER A 41 1.56 -1.22 -17.87
CA SER A 41 1.25 -1.08 -19.29
C SER A 41 1.38 0.37 -19.78
N GLU A 42 1.65 0.55 -21.08
CA GLU A 42 1.74 1.89 -21.68
C GLU A 42 0.50 2.76 -21.40
N PRO A 43 -0.76 2.27 -21.49
CA PRO A 43 -1.93 3.09 -21.16
C PRO A 43 -1.92 3.63 -19.73
N VAL A 44 -1.41 2.88 -18.74
CA VAL A 44 -1.30 3.35 -17.35
C VAL A 44 -0.31 4.51 -17.27
N MET A 45 0.88 4.39 -17.89
CA MET A 45 1.87 5.47 -17.91
C MET A 45 1.30 6.72 -18.61
N MET A 46 0.60 6.55 -19.72
CA MET A 46 0.01 7.68 -20.47
C MET A 46 -1.13 8.36 -19.69
N ALA A 47 -1.95 7.61 -18.98
CA ALA A 47 -3.01 8.17 -18.16
C ALA A 47 -2.46 9.06 -17.03
N MET A 48 -1.35 8.66 -16.41
CA MET A 48 -0.68 9.46 -15.37
C MET A 48 -0.16 10.80 -15.90
N GLY A 49 0.34 10.86 -17.13
CA GLY A 49 0.83 12.07 -17.79
C GLY A 49 -0.23 12.84 -18.61
N SER A 50 -1.51 12.53 -18.43
CA SER A 50 -2.60 13.17 -19.17
C SER A 50 -2.96 14.55 -18.62
N VAL A 51 -3.92 15.23 -19.25
CA VAL A 51 -4.44 16.54 -18.81
C VAL A 51 -5.07 16.51 -17.41
N LEU A 52 -5.38 15.33 -16.86
CA LEU A 52 -5.84 15.18 -15.48
C LEU A 52 -4.80 15.68 -14.48
N THR A 53 -3.51 15.65 -14.83
CA THR A 53 -2.40 16.21 -14.03
C THR A 53 -2.60 17.70 -13.70
N ASN A 54 -3.32 18.45 -14.54
CA ASN A 54 -3.60 19.85 -14.35
C ASN A 54 -4.76 20.12 -13.38
N LYS A 55 -5.50 19.08 -12.96
CA LYS A 55 -6.74 19.27 -12.22
C LYS A 55 -6.56 19.07 -10.71
N TYR A 56 -6.79 20.13 -9.95
CA TYR A 56 -6.89 20.08 -8.50
C TYR A 56 -8.29 19.61 -8.07
N ALA A 57 -8.38 18.46 -7.41
CA ALA A 57 -9.62 17.75 -7.14
C ALA A 57 -9.76 17.30 -5.67
N GLU A 58 -9.45 18.18 -4.74
CA GLU A 58 -9.61 17.92 -3.30
C GLU A 58 -11.06 17.58 -2.95
N GLY A 59 -11.25 16.60 -2.09
CA GLY A 59 -12.55 16.02 -1.74
C GLY A 59 -12.80 14.71 -2.46
N TYR A 60 -14.06 14.31 -2.61
CA TYR A 60 -14.47 13.03 -3.20
C TYR A 60 -15.47 13.27 -4.37
N PRO A 61 -15.69 12.28 -5.25
CA PRO A 61 -16.68 12.40 -6.32
C PRO A 61 -18.02 12.93 -5.83
N GLY A 62 -18.52 13.99 -6.47
CA GLY A 62 -19.75 14.68 -6.09
C GLY A 62 -19.67 15.54 -4.82
N LYS A 63 -18.53 15.56 -4.12
CA LYS A 63 -18.27 16.35 -2.90
C LYS A 63 -16.89 16.99 -2.94
N ARG A 64 -16.64 17.79 -3.98
CA ARG A 64 -15.37 18.49 -4.17
C ARG A 64 -15.37 19.87 -3.54
N TYR A 65 -14.22 20.33 -3.12
CA TYR A 65 -14.03 21.71 -2.65
C TYR A 65 -13.90 22.72 -3.79
N TYR A 66 -13.57 22.23 -5.02
CA TYR A 66 -13.35 23.07 -6.21
C TYR A 66 -14.28 22.68 -7.35
N GLY A 67 -14.59 23.66 -8.20
CA GLY A 67 -15.37 23.46 -9.42
C GLY A 67 -14.59 22.75 -10.53
N GLY A 68 -15.29 22.33 -11.58
CA GLY A 68 -14.68 21.72 -12.78
C GLY A 68 -14.22 20.26 -12.60
N CYS A 69 -14.74 19.54 -11.60
CA CYS A 69 -14.33 18.17 -11.29
C CYS A 69 -15.19 17.09 -11.96
N GLN A 70 -16.16 17.44 -12.77
CA GLN A 70 -17.12 16.47 -13.35
C GLN A 70 -16.45 15.34 -14.14
N CYS A 71 -15.35 15.60 -14.85
CA CYS A 71 -14.62 14.57 -15.59
C CYS A 71 -13.74 13.72 -14.68
N VAL A 72 -13.06 14.35 -13.72
CA VAL A 72 -12.25 13.64 -12.69
C VAL A 72 -13.12 12.73 -11.86
N ASP A 73 -14.33 13.19 -11.50
CA ASP A 73 -15.30 12.38 -10.73
C ASP A 73 -15.67 11.08 -11.44
N VAL A 74 -15.81 11.13 -12.78
CA VAL A 74 -16.06 9.93 -13.59
C VAL A 74 -14.89 8.96 -13.49
N VAL A 75 -13.66 9.44 -13.67
CA VAL A 75 -12.46 8.59 -13.64
C VAL A 75 -12.28 7.97 -12.25
N GLU A 76 -12.40 8.75 -11.19
CA GLU A 76 -12.28 8.24 -9.81
C GLU A 76 -13.39 7.24 -9.47
N SER A 77 -14.64 7.52 -9.88
CA SER A 77 -15.76 6.60 -9.67
C SER A 77 -15.57 5.27 -10.41
N ILE A 78 -15.04 5.29 -11.63
CA ILE A 78 -14.70 4.07 -12.38
C ILE A 78 -13.63 3.27 -11.62
N ALA A 79 -12.61 3.93 -11.08
CA ALA A 79 -11.55 3.27 -10.32
C ALA A 79 -12.11 2.62 -9.03
N ILE A 80 -12.96 3.33 -8.29
CA ILE A 80 -13.64 2.82 -7.09
C ILE A 80 -14.47 1.57 -7.41
N GLU A 81 -15.34 1.64 -8.42
CA GLU A 81 -16.22 0.52 -8.76
C GLU A 81 -15.44 -0.70 -9.30
N ARG A 82 -14.35 -0.46 -10.04
CA ARG A 82 -13.48 -1.54 -10.50
C ARG A 82 -12.70 -2.19 -9.34
N ALA A 83 -12.19 -1.40 -8.40
CA ALA A 83 -11.54 -1.92 -7.19
C ALA A 83 -12.53 -2.76 -6.35
N LYS A 84 -13.74 -2.25 -6.11
CA LYS A 84 -14.80 -3.00 -5.40
C LYS A 84 -15.10 -4.34 -6.09
N LYS A 85 -15.25 -4.34 -7.41
CA LYS A 85 -15.51 -5.56 -8.17
C LYS A 85 -14.34 -6.54 -8.13
N LEU A 86 -13.11 -6.03 -8.24
CA LEU A 86 -11.89 -6.85 -8.26
C LEU A 86 -11.67 -7.57 -6.93
N PHE A 87 -11.86 -6.86 -5.81
CA PHE A 87 -11.61 -7.38 -4.47
C PHE A 87 -12.87 -7.90 -3.75
N GLY A 88 -14.05 -7.79 -4.37
CA GLY A 88 -15.30 -8.24 -3.76
C GLY A 88 -15.65 -7.47 -2.49
N CYS A 89 -15.28 -6.19 -2.38
CA CYS A 89 -15.47 -5.36 -1.19
C CYS A 89 -16.61 -4.35 -1.37
N ASP A 90 -17.20 -3.94 -0.24
CA ASP A 90 -18.32 -2.98 -0.23
C ASP A 90 -17.85 -1.55 -0.47
N TYR A 91 -16.63 -1.22 -0.04
CA TYR A 91 -16.06 0.13 -0.10
C TYR A 91 -14.64 0.10 -0.64
N ALA A 92 -14.26 1.14 -1.37
CA ALA A 92 -12.89 1.35 -1.84
C ALA A 92 -12.54 2.83 -1.80
N ASN A 93 -11.31 3.14 -1.41
CA ASN A 93 -10.71 4.47 -1.54
C ASN A 93 -9.47 4.34 -2.42
N VAL A 94 -9.46 5.05 -3.53
CA VAL A 94 -8.40 4.97 -4.54
C VAL A 94 -7.49 6.21 -4.55
N GLN A 95 -7.63 7.09 -3.55
CA GLN A 95 -6.87 8.34 -3.49
C GLN A 95 -5.45 8.22 -2.90
N PRO A 96 -5.11 7.25 -2.01
CA PRO A 96 -3.77 7.17 -1.47
C PRO A 96 -2.73 7.05 -2.59
N HIS A 97 -1.66 7.87 -2.51
CA HIS A 97 -0.60 7.85 -3.52
C HIS A 97 0.40 6.71 -3.33
N SER A 98 0.33 6.00 -2.19
CA SER A 98 1.24 4.90 -1.84
C SER A 98 0.60 3.96 -0.82
N GLY A 99 1.13 2.73 -0.70
CA GLY A 99 0.76 1.81 0.36
C GLY A 99 0.99 2.38 1.75
N ALA A 100 2.07 3.13 1.95
CA ALA A 100 2.36 3.81 3.22
C ALA A 100 1.27 4.83 3.59
N GLN A 101 0.76 5.61 2.63
CA GLN A 101 -0.35 6.53 2.87
C GLN A 101 -1.67 5.77 3.13
N ALA A 102 -1.92 4.69 2.40
CA ALA A 102 -3.09 3.84 2.64
C ALA A 102 -3.08 3.25 4.06
N ASN A 103 -1.94 2.73 4.51
CA ASN A 103 -1.77 2.23 5.87
C ASN A 103 -1.95 3.34 6.91
N MET A 104 -1.34 4.51 6.69
CA MET A 104 -1.53 5.66 7.58
C MET A 104 -3.00 6.07 7.69
N ALA A 105 -3.75 6.05 6.60
CA ALA A 105 -5.18 6.36 6.60
C ALA A 105 -5.97 5.40 7.49
N VAL A 106 -5.67 4.09 7.45
CA VAL A 106 -6.29 3.10 8.34
C VAL A 106 -5.93 3.39 9.80
N PHE A 107 -4.66 3.64 10.11
CA PHE A 107 -4.23 3.95 11.47
C PHE A 107 -4.98 5.17 12.04
N ILE A 108 -5.04 6.26 11.28
CA ILE A 108 -5.71 7.51 11.72
C ILE A 108 -7.22 7.30 11.87
N ALA A 109 -7.85 6.51 10.99
CA ALA A 109 -9.28 6.25 11.04
C ALA A 109 -9.69 5.38 12.23
N MET A 110 -8.86 4.40 12.61
CA MET A 110 -9.23 3.34 13.56
C MET A 110 -8.59 3.51 14.94
N LEU A 111 -7.52 4.30 15.07
CA LEU A 111 -6.68 4.35 16.26
C LEU A 111 -6.47 5.77 16.75
N LYS A 112 -5.96 5.85 17.99
CA LYS A 112 -5.42 7.08 18.60
C LYS A 112 -3.94 6.89 18.88
N PRO A 113 -3.12 7.96 18.85
CA PRO A 113 -1.73 7.88 19.29
C PRO A 113 -1.58 7.18 20.65
N GLY A 114 -0.64 6.25 20.73
CA GLY A 114 -0.42 5.41 21.91
C GLY A 114 -1.23 4.11 21.97
N ASP A 115 -2.20 3.91 21.07
CA ASP A 115 -2.89 2.61 20.98
C ASP A 115 -1.92 1.49 20.58
N THR A 116 -2.20 0.28 21.06
CA THR A 116 -1.36 -0.88 20.77
C THR A 116 -1.72 -1.47 19.41
N VAL A 117 -0.71 -1.68 18.59
CA VAL A 117 -0.78 -2.30 17.25
C VAL A 117 0.15 -3.50 17.21
N MET A 118 -0.31 -4.58 16.62
CA MET A 118 0.47 -5.78 16.42
C MET A 118 0.73 -5.99 14.92
N GLY A 119 1.97 -6.18 14.53
CA GLY A 119 2.38 -6.38 13.13
C GLY A 119 3.61 -7.28 13.04
N MET A 120 3.93 -7.76 11.83
CA MET A 120 5.12 -8.58 11.62
C MET A 120 6.39 -7.76 11.84
N ASN A 121 7.35 -8.34 12.58
CA ASN A 121 8.66 -7.75 12.77
C ASN A 121 9.36 -7.48 11.42
N LEU A 122 10.00 -6.33 11.30
CA LEU A 122 10.74 -5.93 10.10
C LEU A 122 11.80 -6.97 9.71
N ASP A 123 12.54 -7.48 10.70
CA ASP A 123 13.61 -8.47 10.50
C ASP A 123 13.08 -9.84 10.03
N HIS A 124 11.79 -10.08 10.18
CA HIS A 124 11.10 -11.32 9.76
C HIS A 124 10.26 -11.13 8.49
N GLY A 125 10.39 -10.00 7.80
CA GLY A 125 9.73 -9.73 6.54
C GLY A 125 8.58 -8.72 6.61
N GLY A 126 8.36 -8.06 7.75
CA GLY A 126 7.37 -7.00 7.89
C GLY A 126 7.70 -5.76 7.04
N HIS A 127 6.74 -4.86 6.92
CA HIS A 127 6.94 -3.57 6.25
C HIS A 127 7.27 -2.47 7.27
N LEU A 128 7.92 -1.38 6.81
CA LEU A 128 8.22 -0.23 7.67
C LEU A 128 6.96 0.33 8.36
N THR A 129 5.83 0.36 7.66
CA THR A 129 4.55 0.85 8.21
C THR A 129 3.86 -0.13 9.16
N HIS A 130 4.44 -1.30 9.43
CA HIS A 130 3.92 -2.26 10.39
C HIS A 130 4.50 -2.07 11.80
N GLY A 131 5.17 -0.95 12.07
CA GLY A 131 5.65 -0.60 13.40
C GLY A 131 7.14 -0.32 13.52
N SER A 132 7.84 -0.09 12.40
CA SER A 132 9.27 0.28 12.47
C SER A 132 9.47 1.57 13.29
N PRO A 133 10.48 1.61 14.17
CA PRO A 133 10.75 2.79 15.02
C PRO A 133 11.04 4.07 14.26
N VAL A 134 11.46 3.97 13.01
CA VAL A 134 11.75 5.13 12.14
C VAL A 134 10.57 5.56 11.27
N ASN A 135 9.43 4.88 11.41
CA ASN A 135 8.20 5.15 10.65
C ASN A 135 7.12 5.74 11.56
N PHE A 136 6.14 6.44 10.98
CA PHE A 136 5.02 7.01 11.75
C PHE A 136 4.36 5.96 12.66
N SER A 137 4.25 4.71 12.19
CA SER A 137 3.62 3.62 12.95
C SER A 137 4.34 3.35 14.27
N GLY A 138 5.67 3.28 14.25
CA GLY A 138 6.46 3.09 15.48
C GLY A 138 6.65 4.35 16.31
N LEU A 139 6.51 5.55 15.70
CA LEU A 139 6.65 6.81 16.42
C LEU A 139 5.40 7.20 17.22
N TYR A 140 4.22 6.88 16.74
CA TYR A 140 2.96 7.32 17.35
C TYR A 140 2.18 6.22 18.07
N PHE A 141 2.50 4.95 17.84
CA PHE A 141 1.75 3.81 18.37
C PHE A 141 2.63 2.87 19.18
N ASN A 142 2.01 2.15 20.12
CA ASN A 142 2.69 1.13 20.91
C ASN A 142 2.74 -0.17 20.08
N ILE A 143 3.92 -0.56 19.63
CA ILE A 143 4.08 -1.69 18.72
C ILE A 143 4.46 -2.95 19.47
N VAL A 144 3.72 -4.02 19.23
CA VAL A 144 4.01 -5.37 19.71
C VAL A 144 4.20 -6.26 18.48
N PRO A 145 5.44 -6.63 18.14
CA PRO A 145 5.69 -7.42 16.94
C PRO A 145 5.38 -8.91 17.17
N TYR A 146 4.95 -9.57 16.09
CA TYR A 146 5.04 -11.02 15.96
C TYR A 146 6.09 -11.38 14.89
N GLY A 147 6.54 -12.64 14.89
CA GLY A 147 7.59 -13.09 13.98
C GLY A 147 7.32 -14.44 13.37
N VAL A 148 8.39 -15.08 12.94
CA VAL A 148 8.42 -16.46 12.44
C VAL A 148 9.23 -17.35 13.37
N ASP A 149 8.99 -18.65 13.30
CA ASP A 149 9.76 -19.68 13.99
C ASP A 149 11.14 -19.92 13.32
N ASP A 150 11.92 -20.86 13.85
CA ASP A 150 13.22 -21.24 13.33
C ASP A 150 13.18 -21.83 11.90
N ASN A 151 12.00 -22.22 11.40
CA ASN A 151 11.77 -22.72 10.03
C ASN A 151 11.31 -21.58 9.08
N GLY A 152 11.21 -20.35 9.57
CA GLY A 152 10.74 -19.21 8.82
C GLY A 152 9.23 -19.21 8.55
N VAL A 153 8.43 -19.82 9.43
CA VAL A 153 6.97 -19.92 9.32
C VAL A 153 6.31 -19.13 10.46
N ILE A 154 5.21 -18.45 10.16
CA ILE A 154 4.42 -17.77 11.19
C ILE A 154 3.83 -18.81 12.14
N ASP A 155 4.18 -18.72 13.43
CA ASP A 155 3.57 -19.52 14.48
C ASP A 155 2.30 -18.84 14.99
N TYR A 156 1.14 -19.30 14.54
CA TYR A 156 -0.16 -18.71 14.90
C TYR A 156 -0.53 -18.89 16.38
N GLU A 157 -0.01 -19.90 17.05
CA GLU A 157 -0.24 -20.08 18.49
C GLU A 157 0.54 -19.01 19.29
N GLU A 158 1.75 -18.69 18.85
CA GLU A 158 2.53 -17.60 19.43
C GLU A 158 1.91 -16.23 19.09
N VAL A 159 1.41 -16.03 17.86
CA VAL A 159 0.66 -14.82 17.48
C VAL A 159 -0.55 -14.63 18.40
N GLU A 160 -1.31 -15.70 18.64
CA GLU A 160 -2.47 -15.67 19.54
C GLU A 160 -2.07 -15.35 20.97
N ARG A 161 -1.03 -15.99 21.48
CA ARG A 161 -0.50 -15.75 22.83
C ARG A 161 -0.12 -14.27 23.02
N ILE A 162 0.63 -13.72 22.08
CA ILE A 162 1.04 -12.30 22.10
C ILE A 162 -0.19 -11.38 22.05
N ALA A 163 -1.17 -11.70 21.19
CA ALA A 163 -2.38 -10.89 21.06
C ALA A 163 -3.22 -10.88 22.36
N LEU A 164 -3.35 -12.02 23.04
CA LEU A 164 -4.08 -12.15 24.30
C LEU A 164 -3.41 -11.35 25.43
N GLU A 165 -2.09 -11.32 25.46
CA GLU A 165 -1.30 -10.57 26.45
C GLU A 165 -1.35 -9.06 26.15
N ALA A 166 -1.05 -8.64 24.92
CA ALA A 166 -0.93 -7.25 24.52
C ALA A 166 -2.26 -6.54 24.30
N LYS A 167 -3.32 -7.28 23.98
CA LYS A 167 -4.66 -6.76 23.64
C LYS A 167 -4.61 -5.61 22.65
N PRO A 168 -4.02 -5.81 21.45
CA PRO A 168 -3.90 -4.75 20.46
C PRO A 168 -5.27 -4.29 20.00
N LYS A 169 -5.38 -3.03 19.57
CA LYS A 169 -6.57 -2.52 18.88
C LYS A 169 -6.58 -2.85 17.40
N LEU A 170 -5.40 -3.04 16.81
CA LEU A 170 -5.22 -3.39 15.41
C LEU A 170 -4.20 -4.52 15.29
N ILE A 171 -4.53 -5.55 14.53
CA ILE A 171 -3.59 -6.57 14.08
C ILE A 171 -3.38 -6.39 12.58
N ILE A 172 -2.12 -6.31 12.14
CA ILE A 172 -1.74 -6.22 10.74
C ILE A 172 -1.23 -7.58 10.30
N ALA A 173 -1.91 -8.19 9.34
CA ALA A 173 -1.45 -9.37 8.63
C ALA A 173 -0.91 -8.96 7.25
N GLY A 174 0.12 -9.63 6.77
CA GLY A 174 0.79 -9.28 5.52
C GLY A 174 2.27 -8.94 5.75
N ALA A 175 3.03 -8.94 4.69
CA ALA A 175 4.48 -8.77 4.74
C ALA A 175 5.04 -8.25 3.42
N SER A 176 6.25 -7.69 3.46
CA SER A 176 7.02 -7.32 2.28
C SER A 176 7.95 -8.44 1.80
N ALA A 177 8.44 -9.29 2.69
CA ALA A 177 9.46 -10.28 2.39
C ALA A 177 9.20 -11.64 3.07
N TYR A 178 7.96 -12.08 3.04
CA TYR A 178 7.54 -13.40 3.52
C TYR A 178 7.00 -14.21 2.35
N ALA A 179 7.69 -15.26 1.96
CA ALA A 179 7.44 -16.03 0.72
C ALA A 179 6.53 -17.26 0.92
N ARG A 180 5.84 -17.37 2.05
CA ARG A 180 4.93 -18.48 2.35
C ARG A 180 3.50 -18.00 2.41
N GLU A 181 2.54 -18.92 2.37
CA GLU A 181 1.14 -18.61 2.53
C GLU A 181 0.83 -18.06 3.93
N ILE A 182 -0.05 -17.08 3.99
CA ILE A 182 -0.54 -16.47 5.23
C ILE A 182 -1.97 -16.94 5.46
N ASP A 183 -2.23 -17.54 6.62
CA ASP A 183 -3.58 -17.94 7.02
C ASP A 183 -4.35 -16.74 7.60
N PHE A 184 -5.01 -15.98 6.71
CA PHE A 184 -5.83 -14.82 7.11
C PHE A 184 -7.04 -15.21 7.96
N LYS A 185 -7.52 -16.44 7.84
CA LYS A 185 -8.61 -16.93 8.68
C LYS A 185 -8.16 -17.05 10.14
N ARG A 186 -6.97 -17.59 10.37
CA ARG A 186 -6.39 -17.65 11.73
C ARG A 186 -6.17 -16.25 12.29
N PHE A 187 -5.66 -15.30 11.49
CA PHE A 187 -5.56 -13.91 11.95
C PHE A 187 -6.91 -13.30 12.30
N ARG A 188 -7.97 -13.58 11.52
CA ARG A 188 -9.32 -13.13 11.83
C ARG A 188 -9.82 -13.70 13.15
N GLU A 189 -9.65 -15.01 13.37
CA GLU A 189 -10.02 -15.69 14.61
C GLU A 189 -9.29 -15.10 15.84
N ILE A 190 -8.00 -14.82 15.71
CA ILE A 190 -7.19 -14.19 16.77
C ILE A 190 -7.68 -12.77 17.05
N ALA A 191 -7.89 -11.97 16.00
CA ALA A 191 -8.38 -10.61 16.16
C ALA A 191 -9.77 -10.56 16.84
N ASP A 192 -10.67 -11.48 16.50
CA ASP A 192 -11.99 -11.58 17.11
C ASP A 192 -11.89 -11.94 18.60
N LYS A 193 -10.98 -12.85 18.99
CA LYS A 193 -10.77 -13.23 20.40
C LYS A 193 -10.36 -12.05 21.29
N VAL A 194 -9.59 -11.11 20.75
CA VAL A 194 -9.09 -9.95 21.50
C VAL A 194 -9.87 -8.66 21.26
N GLY A 195 -10.87 -8.70 20.35
CA GLY A 195 -11.67 -7.55 19.95
C GLY A 195 -10.89 -6.51 19.14
N ALA A 196 -9.88 -6.95 18.40
CA ALA A 196 -9.06 -6.10 17.55
C ALA A 196 -9.64 -5.95 16.13
N TYR A 197 -9.34 -4.83 15.49
CA TYR A 197 -9.47 -4.73 14.03
C TYR A 197 -8.42 -5.61 13.36
N LEU A 198 -8.75 -6.19 12.21
CA LEU A 198 -7.80 -6.85 11.34
C LEU A 198 -7.60 -6.03 10.09
N MET A 199 -6.36 -5.65 9.83
CA MET A 199 -5.91 -5.04 8.58
C MET A 199 -5.05 -6.06 7.83
N VAL A 200 -5.33 -6.25 6.55
CA VAL A 200 -4.46 -7.05 5.67
C VAL A 200 -3.73 -6.10 4.72
N ASP A 201 -2.41 -6.04 4.86
CA ASP A 201 -1.54 -5.39 3.88
C ASP A 201 -1.18 -6.43 2.81
N MET A 202 -1.87 -6.34 1.68
CA MET A 202 -1.75 -7.30 0.58
C MET A 202 -0.99 -6.72 -0.62
N ALA A 203 -0.14 -5.72 -0.40
CA ALA A 203 0.60 -5.07 -1.49
C ALA A 203 1.51 -6.04 -2.26
N HIS A 204 1.95 -7.12 -1.62
CA HIS A 204 2.84 -8.14 -2.20
C HIS A 204 2.16 -9.52 -2.42
N ILE A 205 0.85 -9.61 -2.29
CA ILE A 205 0.09 -10.87 -2.41
C ILE A 205 -0.66 -10.93 -3.74
#